data_4f6a03ff3460f0ac08c6874d7678de3a
#
_entry.id   4f6a03ff3460f0ac08c6874d7678de3a
#
_cell.length_a   1.000
_cell.length_b   1.000
_cell.length_c   1.000
_cell.angle_alpha   90.00
_cell.angle_beta   90.00
_cell.angle_gamma   90.00
#
_symmetry.space_group_name_H-M   'P 1'
#
loop_
_entity.id
_entity.type
_entity.pdbx_description
1 polymer ?
#
loop_
_entity_poly.entity_id
_entity_poly.type
_entity_poly.pdbx_seq_one_letter_code
_entity_poly.pdbx_strand_id
1 'polypeptide(L)'
;MVTAGKPDELALAEYRQIKAEQVARINTRDNLVYVTLVAIAGALTITHSAHSRGYLLLVPVVTWVLGWTYLANDHMITAIGRYVREHPGLPGMRWETDHPADRRRRSRKTIQLAVDLVTFCGSGLAALTAFWLADPQPPLLVLASVAEAIATGVLAWQFIAYARGRAS
;
A
#
# COMPACT_ATOMS: atom_id res chain seq x y z
N MET A 1 28.62 9.93 -41.69
CA MET A 1 27.34 9.24 -41.59
C MET A 1 27.21 8.79 -40.14
N VAL A 2 26.67 9.64 -39.28
CA VAL A 2 26.58 9.42 -37.81
C VAL A 2 25.41 8.51 -37.56
N THR A 3 25.65 7.39 -36.90
CA THR A 3 24.69 6.34 -36.53
C THR A 3 23.62 6.91 -35.60
N ALA A 4 22.46 7.28 -36.17
CA ALA A 4 21.26 7.75 -35.45
C ALA A 4 20.59 6.64 -34.59
N GLY A 5 21.14 5.42 -34.57
CA GLY A 5 20.54 4.29 -33.87
C GLY A 5 20.84 4.16 -32.38
N LYS A 6 21.95 4.74 -31.89
CA LYS A 6 22.40 4.52 -30.50
C LYS A 6 21.55 5.20 -29.41
N PRO A 7 21.13 6.47 -29.52
CA PRO A 7 20.34 7.13 -28.49
C PRO A 7 18.92 6.54 -28.37
N ASP A 8 18.30 6.15 -29.48
CA ASP A 8 16.94 5.57 -29.48
C ASP A 8 16.92 4.15 -28.88
N GLU A 9 17.97 3.35 -29.09
CA GLU A 9 18.10 2.01 -28.49
C GLU A 9 18.28 2.08 -26.98
N LEU A 10 19.07 3.04 -26.48
CA LEU A 10 19.26 3.25 -25.03
C LEU A 10 17.98 3.74 -24.37
N ALA A 11 17.27 4.69 -24.97
CA ALA A 11 16.00 5.18 -24.47
C ALA A 11 14.92 4.08 -24.43
N LEU A 12 14.90 3.22 -25.44
CA LEU A 12 14.00 2.07 -25.48
C LEU A 12 14.35 1.03 -24.41
N ALA A 13 15.63 0.77 -24.18
CA ALA A 13 16.08 -0.15 -23.14
C ALA A 13 15.72 0.37 -21.73
N GLU A 14 15.98 1.65 -21.46
CA GLU A 14 15.59 2.33 -20.22
C GLU A 14 14.07 2.26 -20.00
N TYR A 15 13.29 2.62 -21.00
CA TYR A 15 11.82 2.56 -20.91
C TYR A 15 11.32 1.15 -20.59
N ARG A 16 11.87 0.13 -21.24
CA ARG A 16 11.50 -1.28 -20.97
C ARG A 16 11.82 -1.69 -19.55
N GLN A 17 12.97 -1.28 -19.02
CA GLN A 17 13.38 -1.60 -17.66
C GLN A 17 12.51 -0.91 -16.63
N ILE A 18 12.20 0.38 -16.83
CA ILE A 18 11.30 1.15 -15.95
C ILE A 18 9.88 0.54 -15.94
N LYS A 19 9.38 0.12 -17.10
CA LYS A 19 8.08 -0.55 -17.19
C LYS A 19 8.09 -1.92 -16.55
N ALA A 20 9.15 -2.69 -16.68
CA ALA A 20 9.28 -3.98 -15.98
C ALA A 20 9.28 -3.80 -14.47
N GLU A 21 10.00 -2.80 -13.94
CA GLU A 21 9.98 -2.44 -12.53
C GLU A 21 8.58 -2.01 -12.07
N GLN A 22 7.89 -1.18 -12.85
CA GLN A 22 6.52 -0.75 -12.53
C GLN A 22 5.56 -1.94 -12.40
N VAL A 23 5.61 -2.89 -13.34
CA VAL A 23 4.79 -4.11 -13.31
C VAL A 23 5.13 -4.97 -12.10
N ALA A 24 6.42 -5.17 -11.80
CA ALA A 24 6.85 -5.93 -10.63
C ALA A 24 6.32 -5.31 -9.32
N ARG A 25 6.38 -3.99 -9.19
CA ARG A 25 5.84 -3.27 -8.01
C ARG A 25 4.33 -3.35 -7.90
N ILE A 26 3.60 -3.30 -9.01
CA ILE A 26 2.14 -3.49 -9.03
C ILE A 26 1.81 -4.90 -8.51
N ASN A 27 2.47 -5.93 -9.02
CA ASN A 27 2.27 -7.31 -8.57
C ASN A 27 2.59 -7.48 -7.08
N THR A 28 3.69 -6.88 -6.61
CA THR A 28 4.06 -6.90 -5.18
C THR A 28 2.97 -6.23 -4.35
N ARG A 29 2.49 -5.04 -4.76
CA ARG A 29 1.43 -4.32 -4.06
C ARG A 29 0.15 -5.14 -3.94
N ASP A 30 -0.27 -5.78 -5.03
CA ASP A 30 -1.50 -6.57 -5.05
C ASP A 30 -1.35 -7.84 -4.19
N ASN A 31 -0.17 -8.48 -4.20
CA ASN A 31 0.15 -9.59 -3.30
C ASN A 31 0.12 -9.21 -1.82
N LEU A 32 0.51 -7.99 -1.45
CA LEU A 32 0.48 -7.54 -0.06
C LEU A 32 -0.93 -7.56 0.54
N VAL A 33 -1.96 -7.30 -0.26
CA VAL A 33 -3.37 -7.41 0.19
C VAL A 33 -3.69 -8.87 0.55
N TYR A 34 -3.34 -9.83 -0.31
CA TYR A 34 -3.58 -11.25 -0.04
C TYR A 34 -2.79 -11.75 1.17
N VAL A 35 -1.51 -11.36 1.28
CA VAL A 35 -0.67 -11.70 2.44
C VAL A 35 -1.28 -11.13 3.73
N THR A 36 -1.81 -9.92 3.69
CA THR A 36 -2.48 -9.29 4.84
C THR A 36 -3.70 -10.10 5.28
N LEU A 37 -4.56 -10.51 4.35
CA LEU A 37 -5.73 -11.31 4.67
C LEU A 37 -5.36 -12.68 5.26
N VAL A 38 -4.36 -13.34 4.70
CA VAL A 38 -3.84 -14.63 5.22
C VAL A 38 -3.25 -14.46 6.62
N ALA A 39 -2.49 -13.40 6.85
CA ALA A 39 -1.88 -13.12 8.15
C ALA A 39 -2.94 -12.79 9.23
N ILE A 40 -3.99 -12.03 8.88
CA ILE A 40 -5.13 -11.78 9.78
C ILE A 40 -5.83 -13.10 10.11
N ALA A 41 -6.14 -13.93 9.12
CA ALA A 41 -6.77 -15.22 9.34
C ALA A 41 -5.91 -16.12 10.24
N GLY A 42 -4.59 -16.14 10.04
CA GLY A 42 -3.64 -16.85 10.90
C GLY A 42 -3.66 -16.36 12.35
N ALA A 43 -3.62 -15.03 12.55
CA ALA A 43 -3.66 -14.44 13.89
C ALA A 43 -4.98 -14.76 14.61
N LEU A 44 -6.12 -14.72 13.92
CA LEU A 44 -7.42 -15.11 14.47
C LEU A 44 -7.46 -16.60 14.83
N THR A 45 -6.90 -17.44 13.99
CA THR A 45 -6.79 -18.90 14.26
C THR A 45 -5.97 -19.17 15.52
N ILE A 46 -4.80 -18.51 15.66
CA ILE A 46 -3.96 -18.63 16.84
C ILE A 46 -4.71 -18.15 18.09
N THR A 47 -5.36 -16.98 18.00
CA THR A 47 -6.17 -16.41 19.09
C THR A 47 -7.24 -17.39 19.57
N HIS A 48 -7.93 -18.03 18.63
CA HIS A 48 -8.97 -19.00 18.92
C HIS A 48 -8.39 -20.27 19.58
N SER A 49 -7.34 -20.83 18.99
CA SER A 49 -6.71 -22.08 19.44
C SER A 49 -6.02 -21.94 20.80
N ALA A 50 -5.37 -20.81 21.05
CA ALA A 50 -4.68 -20.53 22.31
C ALA A 50 -5.63 -20.04 23.43
N HIS A 51 -6.91 -19.79 23.13
CA HIS A 51 -7.88 -19.22 24.06
C HIS A 51 -7.38 -17.95 24.77
N SER A 52 -6.53 -17.16 24.09
CA SER A 52 -5.90 -15.96 24.63
C SER A 52 -6.06 -14.78 23.68
N ARG A 53 -6.78 -13.76 24.14
CA ARG A 53 -7.03 -12.54 23.38
C ARG A 53 -5.78 -11.67 23.18
N GLY A 54 -4.70 -11.90 23.93
CA GLY A 54 -3.42 -11.23 23.71
C GLY A 54 -2.87 -11.41 22.30
N TYR A 55 -3.17 -12.53 21.64
CA TYR A 55 -2.75 -12.76 20.25
C TYR A 55 -3.47 -11.89 19.23
N LEU A 56 -4.57 -11.21 19.60
CA LEU A 56 -5.19 -10.20 18.72
C LEU A 56 -4.25 -9.05 18.40
N LEU A 57 -3.29 -8.75 19.27
CA LEU A 57 -2.27 -7.72 19.05
C LEU A 57 -1.32 -8.06 17.88
N LEU A 58 -1.28 -9.30 17.41
CA LEU A 58 -0.54 -9.62 16.18
C LEU A 58 -1.17 -8.97 14.93
N VAL A 59 -2.48 -8.73 14.94
CA VAL A 59 -3.18 -8.15 13.78
C VAL A 59 -2.71 -6.72 13.49
N PRO A 60 -2.76 -5.76 14.44
CA PRO A 60 -2.31 -4.39 14.16
C PRO A 60 -0.81 -4.32 13.80
N VAL A 61 0.06 -5.16 14.40
CA VAL A 61 1.48 -5.22 14.02
C VAL A 61 1.65 -5.61 12.55
N VAL A 62 1.01 -6.72 12.15
CA VAL A 62 1.11 -7.22 10.78
C VAL A 62 0.51 -6.24 9.78
N THR A 63 -0.68 -5.71 10.07
CA THR A 63 -1.34 -4.76 9.16
C THR A 63 -0.59 -3.43 9.06
N TRP A 64 0.08 -2.99 10.13
CA TRP A 64 0.94 -1.81 10.10
C TRP A 64 2.16 -2.02 9.18
N VAL A 65 2.90 -3.13 9.35
CA VAL A 65 4.09 -3.43 8.53
C VAL A 65 3.72 -3.58 7.05
N LEU A 66 2.69 -4.38 6.76
CA LEU A 66 2.25 -4.63 5.38
C LEU A 66 1.61 -3.40 4.76
N GLY A 67 0.84 -2.61 5.52
CA GLY A 67 0.26 -1.35 5.07
C GLY A 67 1.31 -0.30 4.73
N TRP A 68 2.38 -0.19 5.54
CA TRP A 68 3.49 0.70 5.23
C TRP A 68 4.23 0.29 3.96
N THR A 69 4.49 -1.02 3.81
CA THR A 69 5.13 -1.56 2.60
C THR A 69 4.25 -1.35 1.37
N TYR A 70 2.93 -1.54 1.50
CA TYR A 70 1.97 -1.26 0.45
C TYR A 70 2.02 0.22 0.02
N LEU A 71 1.97 1.15 0.99
CA LEU A 71 2.02 2.58 0.73
C LEU A 71 3.33 2.99 0.04
N ALA A 72 4.47 2.46 0.49
CA ALA A 72 5.78 2.71 -0.12
C ALA A 72 5.82 2.24 -1.59
N ASN A 73 5.29 1.06 -1.89
CA ASN A 73 5.20 0.57 -3.27
C ASN A 73 4.27 1.44 -4.13
N ASP A 74 3.13 1.87 -3.61
CA ASP A 74 2.21 2.73 -4.34
C ASP A 74 2.81 4.12 -4.64
N HIS A 75 3.62 4.66 -3.71
CA HIS A 75 4.43 5.86 -3.94
C HIS A 75 5.37 5.70 -5.13
N MET A 76 6.12 4.59 -5.17
CA MET A 76 7.09 4.33 -6.23
C MET A 76 6.42 4.10 -7.58
N ILE A 77 5.29 3.35 -7.62
CA ILE A 77 4.50 3.17 -8.85
C ILE A 77 4.06 4.53 -9.41
N THR A 78 3.63 5.44 -8.53
CA THR A 78 3.20 6.79 -8.91
C THR A 78 4.37 7.65 -9.40
N ALA A 79 5.52 7.55 -8.74
CA ALA A 79 6.74 8.28 -9.14
C ALA A 79 7.22 7.83 -10.52
N ILE A 80 7.26 6.52 -10.77
CA ILE A 80 7.59 5.95 -12.08
C ILE A 80 6.61 6.46 -13.15
N GLY A 81 5.32 6.41 -12.89
CA GLY A 81 4.31 6.90 -13.83
C GLY A 81 4.39 8.41 -14.10
N ARG A 82 4.87 9.21 -13.15
CA ARG A 82 5.16 10.63 -13.34
C ARG A 82 6.40 10.82 -14.21
N TYR A 83 7.50 10.14 -13.87
CA TYR A 83 8.74 10.21 -14.63
C TYR A 83 8.54 9.87 -16.11
N VAL A 84 7.84 8.79 -16.43
CA VAL A 84 7.54 8.38 -17.81
C VAL A 84 6.72 9.44 -18.57
N ARG A 85 5.81 10.16 -17.89
CA ARG A 85 5.03 11.24 -18.52
C ARG A 85 5.85 12.49 -18.79
N GLU A 86 6.75 12.84 -17.86
CA GLU A 86 7.57 14.05 -17.97
C GLU A 86 8.72 13.88 -18.97
N HIS A 87 9.12 12.61 -19.24
CA HIS A 87 10.21 12.27 -20.15
C HIS A 87 9.71 11.29 -21.23
N PRO A 88 8.91 11.78 -22.20
CA PRO A 88 8.46 10.94 -23.31
C PRO A 88 9.64 10.60 -24.21
N GLY A 89 10.32 9.48 -23.90
CA GLY A 89 11.57 9.08 -24.57
C GLY A 89 11.40 8.62 -26.02
N LEU A 90 10.18 8.33 -26.48
CA LEU A 90 9.94 7.83 -27.83
C LEU A 90 8.72 8.52 -28.47
N PRO A 91 8.87 9.07 -29.67
CA PRO A 91 7.76 9.66 -30.44
C PRO A 91 6.67 8.62 -30.70
N GLY A 92 5.42 8.95 -30.35
CA GLY A 92 4.26 8.10 -30.65
C GLY A 92 3.69 7.28 -29.49
N MET A 93 4.34 7.26 -28.32
CA MET A 93 3.78 6.62 -27.11
C MET A 93 2.77 7.55 -26.42
N ARG A 94 1.51 7.49 -26.82
CA ARG A 94 0.43 8.35 -26.28
C ARG A 94 -0.32 7.75 -25.09
N TRP A 95 -0.16 6.47 -24.78
CA TRP A 95 -0.91 5.80 -23.71
C TRP A 95 -0.81 6.51 -22.36
N GLU A 96 0.39 6.94 -21.98
CA GLU A 96 0.64 7.60 -20.68
C GLU A 96 0.08 9.05 -20.64
N THR A 97 -0.11 9.68 -21.81
CA THR A 97 -0.68 11.05 -21.92
C THR A 97 -2.20 11.04 -22.03
N ASP A 98 -2.78 10.02 -22.70
CA ASP A 98 -4.22 9.99 -22.98
C ASP A 98 -5.02 9.35 -21.82
N HIS A 99 -4.43 8.41 -21.07
CA HIS A 99 -5.09 7.73 -19.96
C HIS A 99 -5.43 8.60 -18.74
N PRO A 100 -4.72 9.68 -18.39
CA PRO A 100 -5.09 10.57 -17.27
C PRO A 100 -6.40 11.35 -17.44
N ALA A 101 -6.95 11.46 -18.65
CA ALA A 101 -8.16 12.23 -18.95
C ALA A 101 -9.48 11.56 -18.48
N ASP A 102 -9.43 10.37 -17.88
CA ASP A 102 -10.62 9.63 -17.42
C ASP A 102 -11.31 10.36 -16.24
N ARG A 103 -12.53 10.85 -16.48
CA ARG A 103 -13.38 11.54 -15.48
C ARG A 103 -13.67 10.67 -14.23
N ARG A 104 -13.62 9.35 -14.33
CA ARG A 104 -13.84 8.41 -13.21
C ARG A 104 -12.61 8.21 -12.32
N ARG A 105 -11.48 8.82 -12.65
CA ARG A 105 -10.22 8.65 -11.89
C ARG A 105 -10.36 9.07 -10.42
N ARG A 106 -11.06 10.17 -10.14
CA ARG A 106 -11.27 10.65 -8.75
C ARG A 106 -12.06 9.64 -7.92
N SER A 107 -13.17 9.14 -8.45
CA SER A 107 -14.01 8.15 -7.77
C SER A 107 -13.23 6.85 -7.49
N ARG A 108 -12.48 6.34 -8.48
CA ARG A 108 -11.65 5.14 -8.28
C ARG A 108 -10.59 5.32 -7.21
N LYS A 109 -9.94 6.49 -7.13
CA LYS A 109 -8.95 6.80 -6.10
C LYS A 109 -9.57 6.87 -4.70
N THR A 110 -10.77 7.43 -4.57
CA THR A 110 -11.47 7.48 -3.29
C THR A 110 -11.87 6.08 -2.81
N ILE A 111 -12.37 5.24 -3.73
CA ILE A 111 -12.70 3.85 -3.41
C ILE A 111 -11.43 3.09 -3.01
N GLN A 112 -10.33 3.26 -3.75
CA GLN A 112 -9.04 2.63 -3.41
C GLN A 112 -8.59 3.04 -2.00
N LEU A 113 -8.59 4.34 -1.69
CA LEU A 113 -8.25 4.84 -0.35
C LEU A 113 -9.14 4.21 0.74
N ALA A 114 -10.45 4.11 0.50
CA ALA A 114 -11.37 3.50 1.45
C ALA A 114 -11.04 2.02 1.67
N VAL A 115 -10.78 1.27 0.61
CA VAL A 115 -10.37 -0.14 0.69
C VAL A 115 -9.05 -0.28 1.45
N ASP A 116 -8.06 0.53 1.14
CA ASP A 116 -6.74 0.50 1.80
C ASP A 116 -6.87 0.80 3.30
N LEU A 117 -7.64 1.84 3.68
CA LEU A 117 -7.89 2.18 5.08
C LEU A 117 -8.64 1.07 5.83
N VAL A 118 -9.65 0.46 5.21
CA VAL A 118 -10.38 -0.65 5.82
C VAL A 118 -9.46 -1.86 6.00
N THR A 119 -8.68 -2.21 4.99
CA THR A 119 -7.82 -3.40 5.01
C THR A 119 -6.69 -3.26 6.02
N PHE A 120 -5.95 -2.14 6.04
CA PHE A 120 -4.74 -1.99 6.85
C PHE A 120 -4.97 -1.31 8.20
N CYS A 121 -5.92 -0.39 8.29
CA CYS A 121 -6.19 0.32 9.54
C CYS A 121 -7.45 -0.21 10.24
N GLY A 122 -8.51 -0.46 9.50
CA GLY A 122 -9.78 -0.92 10.05
C GLY A 122 -9.68 -2.29 10.72
N SER A 123 -8.98 -3.25 10.12
CA SER A 123 -8.73 -4.57 10.71
C SER A 123 -7.89 -4.49 11.99
N GLY A 124 -6.85 -3.65 12.02
CA GLY A 124 -6.04 -3.41 13.21
C GLY A 124 -6.87 -2.78 14.34
N LEU A 125 -7.68 -1.76 14.03
CA LEU A 125 -8.57 -1.12 15.00
C LEU A 125 -9.65 -2.09 15.53
N ALA A 126 -10.21 -2.93 14.66
CA ALA A 126 -11.18 -3.95 15.09
C ALA A 126 -10.56 -4.95 16.07
N ALA A 127 -9.34 -5.41 15.80
CA ALA A 127 -8.59 -6.30 16.68
C ALA A 127 -8.26 -5.64 18.03
N LEU A 128 -7.80 -4.38 18.02
CA LEU A 128 -7.56 -3.59 19.24
C LEU A 128 -8.84 -3.41 20.04
N THR A 129 -9.96 -3.08 19.39
CA THR A 129 -11.26 -2.94 20.06
C THR A 129 -11.67 -4.27 20.72
N ALA A 130 -11.55 -5.39 20.01
CA ALA A 130 -11.84 -6.70 20.54
C ALA A 130 -10.93 -7.08 21.71
N PHE A 131 -9.67 -6.65 21.69
CA PHE A 131 -8.72 -6.83 22.80
C PHE A 131 -9.15 -6.01 24.03
N TRP A 132 -9.51 -4.74 23.87
CA TRP A 132 -9.91 -3.87 24.99
C TRP A 132 -11.30 -4.20 25.59
N LEU A 133 -12.18 -4.82 24.83
CA LEU A 133 -13.48 -5.32 25.33
C LEU A 133 -13.33 -6.66 26.09
N ALA A 134 -12.13 -7.22 26.16
CA ALA A 134 -11.85 -8.43 26.92
C ALA A 134 -11.67 -8.15 28.42
N ASP A 135 -11.59 -9.25 29.20
CA ASP A 135 -11.24 -9.20 30.61
C ASP A 135 -9.93 -8.42 30.86
N PRO A 136 -9.67 -7.95 32.08
CA PRO A 136 -8.47 -7.20 32.41
C PRO A 136 -7.21 -7.89 31.92
N GLN A 137 -6.39 -7.17 31.15
CA GLN A 137 -5.18 -7.67 30.52
C GLN A 137 -3.93 -7.25 31.29
N PRO A 138 -2.82 -8.00 31.20
CA PRO A 138 -1.55 -7.60 31.79
C PRO A 138 -1.12 -6.19 31.35
N PRO A 139 -0.57 -5.35 32.24
CA PRO A 139 -0.21 -3.96 31.95
C PRO A 139 0.70 -3.83 30.72
N LEU A 140 1.61 -4.79 30.52
CA LEU A 140 2.51 -4.81 29.35
C LEU A 140 1.75 -4.91 28.02
N LEU A 141 0.71 -5.76 27.95
CA LEU A 141 -0.13 -5.90 26.75
C LEU A 141 -0.97 -4.66 26.52
N VAL A 142 -1.45 -4.00 27.58
CA VAL A 142 -2.16 -2.72 27.47
C VAL A 142 -1.22 -1.65 26.91
N LEU A 143 0.01 -1.55 27.41
CA LEU A 143 1.00 -0.61 26.87
C LEU A 143 1.31 -0.88 25.40
N ALA A 144 1.49 -2.15 25.02
CA ALA A 144 1.70 -2.55 23.62
C ALA A 144 0.51 -2.14 22.75
N SER A 145 -0.73 -2.40 23.19
CA SER A 145 -1.94 -2.04 22.43
C SER A 145 -2.07 -0.54 22.20
N VAL A 146 -1.66 0.30 23.15
CA VAL A 146 -1.64 1.76 23.00
C VAL A 146 -0.62 2.17 21.94
N ALA A 147 0.59 1.59 21.97
CA ALA A 147 1.61 1.85 20.96
C ALA A 147 1.13 1.45 19.55
N GLU A 148 0.46 0.32 19.43
CA GLU A 148 -0.11 -0.17 18.17
C GLU A 148 -1.27 0.71 17.67
N ALA A 149 -2.11 1.23 18.58
CA ALA A 149 -3.15 2.20 18.24
C ALA A 149 -2.55 3.49 17.65
N ILE A 150 -1.48 4.00 18.26
CA ILE A 150 -0.75 5.16 17.75
C ILE A 150 -0.15 4.86 16.38
N ALA A 151 0.52 3.71 16.22
CA ALA A 151 1.12 3.28 14.95
C ALA A 151 0.07 3.17 13.83
N THR A 152 -1.09 2.57 14.13
CA THR A 152 -2.22 2.47 13.21
C THR A 152 -2.77 3.85 12.83
N GLY A 153 -2.87 4.77 13.80
CA GLY A 153 -3.27 6.16 13.56
C GLY A 153 -2.28 6.91 12.64
N VAL A 154 -0.98 6.72 12.85
CA VAL A 154 0.07 7.28 11.98
C VAL A 154 -0.04 6.72 10.56
N LEU A 155 -0.26 5.42 10.41
CA LEU A 155 -0.45 4.80 9.09
C LEU A 155 -1.69 5.37 8.39
N ALA A 156 -2.82 5.48 9.08
CA ALA A 156 -4.05 6.06 8.52
C ALA A 156 -3.84 7.51 8.07
N TRP A 157 -3.15 8.31 8.89
CA TRP A 157 -2.75 9.66 8.53
C TRP A 157 -1.92 9.70 7.24
N GLN A 158 -0.93 8.81 7.10
CA GLN A 158 -0.08 8.74 5.92
C GLN A 158 -0.87 8.38 4.65
N PHE A 159 -1.81 7.43 4.72
CA PHE A 159 -2.70 7.12 3.61
C PHE A 159 -3.51 8.35 3.17
N ILE A 160 -4.10 9.08 4.13
CA ILE A 160 -4.92 10.27 3.87
C ILE A 160 -4.06 11.42 3.31
N ALA A 161 -2.90 11.69 3.91
CA ALA A 161 -1.99 12.75 3.47
C ALA A 161 -1.52 12.50 2.04
N TYR A 162 -1.15 11.25 1.73
CA TYR A 162 -0.75 10.85 0.40
C TYR A 162 -1.88 11.00 -0.64
N ALA A 163 -3.10 10.59 -0.28
CA ALA A 163 -4.25 10.74 -1.17
C ALA A 163 -4.56 12.21 -1.47
N ARG A 164 -4.39 13.12 -0.48
CA ARG A 164 -4.57 14.56 -0.65
C ARG A 164 -3.49 15.17 -1.54
N GLY A 165 -2.22 14.84 -1.33
CA GLY A 165 -1.10 15.31 -2.16
C GLY A 165 -1.17 14.87 -3.63
N ARG A 166 -1.96 13.86 -3.94
CA ARG A 166 -2.25 13.42 -5.33
C ARG A 166 -3.41 14.18 -5.97
N ALA A 167 -4.18 14.92 -5.20
CA ALA A 167 -5.36 15.66 -5.68
C ALA A 167 -5.03 17.10 -6.05
N SER A 168 -3.92 17.66 -5.55
CA SER A 168 -3.33 18.96 -5.92
C SER A 168 -2.42 18.81 -7.14
#